data_85ed204417f12aec6ef1bffa8386cd2c
#
_entry.id   85ed204417f12aec6ef1bffa8386cd2c
#
_cell.length_a   1.000
_cell.length_b   1.000
_cell.length_c   1.000
_cell.angle_alpha   90.00
_cell.angle_beta   90.00
_cell.angle_gamma   90.00
#
_symmetry.space_group_name_H-M   'P 1'
#
loop_
_entity.id
_entity.type
_entity.pdbx_description
1 polymer ?
#
loop_
_entity_poly.entity_id
_entity_poly.type
_entity_poly.pdbx_seq_one_letter_code
_entity_poly.pdbx_strand_id
1 'polypeptide(L)'
;MNLLTRWASCGPRTILHLLSISSFFLKILESEGLRDVRLEAYRYTRLGEEITLRCSYDLEAGTLYAVKWYRGVEEFYRFIPKELRPKQVFPGTGISVDYFRSDDHHVLLRNASFETSGKYKCSVSIEGNFQTISDSKEITVVVIGYDAPSLVLRDLHYEPGSPGEATCRMHRTSPPVNMTWFINNEEVTKRVITRTEPDEEDDRISSTISVIYFTLPTSSYGPTFIKCRATLYDIYADASITRIQPRIPSSNSNSRKVLEVPNSLQHSSAQIVGFHISTPVLLMLTQSVLKCTLEQV
;
A
#
# COMPACT_ATOMS: atom_id res chain seq x y z
N MET A 1 -45.29 -54.59 40.27
CA MET A 1 -46.24 -55.08 39.27
C MET A 1 -46.63 -53.88 38.36
N ASN A 2 -46.00 -53.87 37.22
CA ASN A 2 -46.36 -53.27 35.92
C ASN A 2 -46.94 -51.81 35.85
N LEU A 3 -46.03 -50.85 35.65
CA LEU A 3 -46.31 -49.54 35.09
C LEU A 3 -45.50 -49.31 33.79
N LEU A 4 -45.45 -50.32 32.90
CA LEU A 4 -44.73 -50.25 31.63
C LEU A 4 -45.61 -50.69 30.46
N THR A 5 -46.80 -50.07 30.27
CA THR A 5 -47.51 -50.25 28.98
C THR A 5 -48.51 -49.10 28.79
N ARG A 6 -48.04 -47.89 28.44
CA ARG A 6 -48.88 -46.88 27.79
C ARG A 6 -48.09 -45.87 26.97
N TRP A 7 -47.25 -46.40 26.07
CA TRP A 7 -46.58 -45.56 25.05
C TRP A 7 -46.83 -46.16 23.67
N ALA A 8 -48.10 -46.25 23.26
CA ALA A 8 -48.42 -46.65 21.93
C ALA A 8 -49.70 -46.00 21.47
N SER A 9 -49.61 -44.78 20.96
CA SER A 9 -50.40 -44.25 19.84
C SER A 9 -50.21 -42.70 19.71
N CYS A 10 -48.98 -42.28 19.50
CA CYS A 10 -48.74 -40.95 18.93
C CYS A 10 -48.46 -41.16 17.44
N GLY A 11 -49.46 -40.98 16.60
CA GLY A 11 -49.35 -41.15 15.17
C GLY A 11 -48.31 -40.20 14.54
N PRO A 12 -47.72 -40.55 13.39
CA PRO A 12 -46.64 -39.79 12.74
C PRO A 12 -47.05 -38.33 12.44
N ARG A 13 -48.34 -38.01 12.39
CA ARG A 13 -48.86 -36.64 12.18
C ARG A 13 -48.65 -35.73 13.41
N THR A 14 -48.76 -36.26 14.65
CA THR A 14 -48.52 -35.45 15.87
C THR A 14 -47.04 -35.17 16.09
N ILE A 15 -46.13 -36.07 15.71
CA ILE A 15 -44.68 -35.82 15.76
C ILE A 15 -44.27 -34.75 14.73
N LEU A 16 -44.85 -34.76 13.54
CA LEU A 16 -44.56 -33.73 12.51
C LEU A 16 -45.04 -32.35 12.96
N HIS A 17 -46.19 -32.24 13.62
CA HIS A 17 -46.68 -30.96 14.17
C HIS A 17 -45.82 -30.46 15.34
N LEU A 18 -45.33 -31.34 16.21
CA LEU A 18 -44.43 -30.95 17.30
C LEU A 18 -43.06 -30.52 16.78
N LEU A 19 -42.53 -31.15 15.73
CA LEU A 19 -41.28 -30.76 15.08
C LEU A 19 -41.45 -29.44 14.31
N SER A 20 -42.59 -29.18 13.68
CA SER A 20 -42.89 -27.92 12.99
C SER A 20 -43.06 -26.75 13.97
N ILE A 21 -43.70 -26.98 15.12
CA ILE A 21 -43.83 -26.00 16.20
C ILE A 21 -42.48 -25.72 16.83
N SER A 22 -41.65 -26.75 17.08
CA SER A 22 -40.29 -26.59 17.60
C SER A 22 -39.40 -25.79 16.62
N SER A 23 -39.48 -26.06 15.30
CA SER A 23 -38.80 -25.27 14.28
C SER A 23 -39.26 -23.81 14.22
N PHE A 24 -40.55 -23.58 14.46
CA PHE A 24 -41.09 -22.23 14.45
C PHE A 24 -40.67 -21.47 15.73
N PHE A 25 -40.64 -22.12 16.88
CA PHE A 25 -40.14 -21.52 18.12
C PHE A 25 -38.61 -21.33 18.09
N LEU A 26 -37.84 -22.18 17.40
CA LEU A 26 -36.38 -21.95 17.24
C LEU A 26 -36.06 -20.70 16.38
N LYS A 27 -36.94 -20.36 15.43
CA LYS A 27 -36.79 -19.13 14.64
C LYS A 27 -37.15 -17.85 15.38
N ILE A 28 -37.96 -17.96 16.46
CA ILE A 28 -38.36 -16.80 17.26
C ILE A 28 -37.27 -16.40 18.28
N LEU A 29 -36.24 -17.21 18.46
CA LEU A 29 -35.09 -16.95 19.34
C LEU A 29 -33.90 -16.32 18.60
N GLU A 30 -34.02 -15.97 17.32
CA GLU A 30 -33.09 -15.06 16.71
C GLU A 30 -33.33 -13.68 17.33
N SER A 31 -32.45 -13.32 18.26
CA SER A 31 -32.47 -12.01 18.92
C SER A 31 -32.27 -10.93 17.83
N GLU A 32 -33.41 -10.32 17.44
CA GLU A 32 -33.38 -9.11 16.62
C GLU A 32 -32.61 -8.05 17.40
N GLY A 33 -31.55 -7.57 16.82
CA GLY A 33 -30.72 -6.57 17.47
C GLY A 33 -29.55 -6.12 16.62
N LEU A 34 -28.92 -5.05 17.03
CA LEU A 34 -27.72 -4.49 16.36
C LEU A 34 -26.66 -5.54 16.12
N ARG A 35 -26.18 -5.65 14.87
CA ARG A 35 -25.13 -6.57 14.43
C ARG A 35 -24.09 -5.89 13.55
N ASP A 36 -22.98 -6.59 13.31
CA ASP A 36 -21.96 -6.29 12.31
C ASP A 36 -21.41 -4.86 12.34
N VAL A 37 -21.27 -4.27 13.54
CA VAL A 37 -20.61 -2.97 13.66
C VAL A 37 -19.14 -3.12 13.29
N ARG A 38 -18.69 -2.41 12.24
CA ARG A 38 -17.31 -2.45 11.74
C ARG A 38 -16.81 -1.04 11.44
N LEU A 39 -15.60 -0.76 11.91
CA LEU A 39 -14.87 0.46 11.58
C LEU A 39 -13.87 0.22 10.46
N GLU A 40 -14.07 0.88 9.35
CA GLU A 40 -13.19 0.84 8.19
C GLU A 40 -12.44 2.17 8.07
N ALA A 41 -11.13 2.10 7.94
CA ALA A 41 -10.24 3.22 7.66
C ALA A 41 -8.89 2.70 7.17
N TYR A 42 -8.12 3.52 6.48
CA TYR A 42 -6.72 3.21 6.22
C TYR A 42 -5.91 3.27 7.52
N ARG A 43 -5.03 2.29 7.71
CA ARG A 43 -4.19 2.22 8.90
C ARG A 43 -3.13 3.31 8.92
N TYR A 44 -2.64 3.68 7.75
CA TYR A 44 -1.62 4.70 7.56
C TYR A 44 -2.14 5.81 6.67
N THR A 45 -1.83 7.05 7.04
CA THR A 45 -2.22 8.27 6.31
C THR A 45 -1.05 9.23 6.31
N ARG A 46 -0.85 9.96 5.23
CA ARG A 46 0.22 10.97 5.19
C ARG A 46 -0.18 12.22 5.95
N LEU A 47 0.83 12.89 6.51
CA LEU A 47 0.67 14.19 7.15
C LEU A 47 -0.02 15.17 6.18
N GLY A 48 -1.03 15.90 6.67
CA GLY A 48 -1.80 16.87 5.90
C GLY A 48 -2.94 16.28 5.07
N GLU A 49 -3.02 14.96 4.86
CA GLU A 49 -4.09 14.31 4.12
C GLU A 49 -5.41 14.24 4.92
N GLU A 50 -6.49 13.90 4.23
CA GLU A 50 -7.80 13.64 4.84
C GLU A 50 -7.91 12.18 5.27
N ILE A 51 -8.60 11.93 6.38
CA ILE A 51 -8.91 10.59 6.88
C ILE A 51 -10.41 10.37 6.81
N THR A 52 -10.85 9.38 6.04
CA THR A 52 -12.24 8.93 6.04
C THR A 52 -12.38 7.74 6.98
N LEU A 53 -13.20 7.91 8.00
CA LEU A 53 -13.63 6.86 8.92
C LEU A 53 -15.03 6.42 8.50
N ARG A 54 -15.23 5.12 8.26
CA ARG A 54 -16.53 4.55 7.92
C ARG A 54 -16.96 3.54 8.97
N CYS A 55 -18.17 3.71 9.49
CA CYS A 55 -18.81 2.77 10.42
C CYS A 55 -19.97 2.09 9.70
N SER A 56 -19.84 0.82 9.40
CA SER A 56 -20.92 -0.01 8.87
C SER A 56 -21.58 -0.77 10.02
N TYR A 57 -22.91 -0.90 9.98
CA TYR A 57 -23.68 -1.61 10.98
C TYR A 57 -25.02 -2.06 10.39
N ASP A 58 -25.58 -3.11 10.96
CA ASP A 58 -26.91 -3.62 10.64
C ASP A 58 -27.82 -3.44 11.87
N LEU A 59 -28.90 -2.70 11.69
CA LEU A 59 -29.90 -2.43 12.74
C LEU A 59 -30.96 -3.54 12.84
N GLU A 60 -31.02 -4.44 11.81
CA GLU A 60 -32.12 -5.38 11.64
C GLU A 60 -33.49 -4.68 11.75
N ALA A 61 -34.28 -5.00 12.78
CA ALA A 61 -35.56 -4.32 13.05
C ALA A 61 -35.44 -3.17 14.08
N GLY A 62 -34.21 -2.87 14.55
CA GLY A 62 -33.96 -1.83 15.54
C GLY A 62 -34.00 -0.41 14.96
N THR A 63 -34.21 0.57 15.80
CA THR A 63 -34.13 2.00 15.46
C THR A 63 -32.82 2.57 16.00
N LEU A 64 -32.07 3.29 15.16
CA LEU A 64 -30.83 3.94 15.57
C LEU A 64 -31.08 4.97 16.64
N TYR A 65 -30.43 4.80 17.80
CA TYR A 65 -30.41 5.80 18.86
C TYR A 65 -29.26 6.77 18.66
N ALA A 66 -28.00 6.27 18.53
CA ALA A 66 -26.84 7.12 18.36
C ALA A 66 -25.66 6.35 17.69
N VAL A 67 -24.87 7.07 16.90
CA VAL A 67 -23.52 6.67 16.52
C VAL A 67 -22.53 7.65 17.12
N LYS A 68 -21.58 7.16 17.92
CA LYS A 68 -20.58 7.96 18.61
C LYS A 68 -19.18 7.57 18.18
N TRP A 69 -18.34 8.55 18.00
CA TRP A 69 -16.99 8.37 17.52
C TRP A 69 -15.97 8.87 18.53
N TYR A 70 -14.98 8.04 18.79
CA TYR A 70 -13.97 8.29 19.81
C TYR A 70 -12.57 8.15 19.23
N ARG A 71 -11.62 8.94 19.77
CA ARG A 71 -10.20 8.66 19.70
C ARG A 71 -9.69 8.38 21.10
N GLY A 72 -9.20 7.16 21.33
CA GLY A 72 -8.94 6.67 22.67
C GLY A 72 -10.22 6.66 23.51
N VAL A 73 -10.27 7.52 24.52
CA VAL A 73 -11.44 7.68 25.41
C VAL A 73 -12.25 8.95 25.12
N GLU A 74 -11.72 9.85 24.29
CA GLU A 74 -12.34 11.14 24.01
C GLU A 74 -13.32 11.04 22.85
N GLU A 75 -14.57 11.44 23.10
CA GLU A 75 -15.60 11.55 22.07
C GLU A 75 -15.34 12.83 21.26
N PHE A 76 -15.23 12.71 19.92
CA PHE A 76 -15.00 13.86 19.05
C PHE A 76 -16.15 14.13 18.08
N TYR A 77 -17.03 13.14 17.83
CA TYR A 77 -18.19 13.30 16.97
C TYR A 77 -19.31 12.34 17.41
N ARG A 78 -20.57 12.82 17.30
CA ARG A 78 -21.75 11.96 17.43
C ARG A 78 -22.84 12.35 16.45
N PHE A 79 -23.66 11.36 16.13
CA PHE A 79 -24.88 11.52 15.37
C PHE A 79 -26.05 10.93 16.17
N ILE A 80 -27.11 11.75 16.43
CA ILE A 80 -28.32 11.32 17.14
C ILE A 80 -29.54 11.78 16.30
N PRO A 81 -30.21 10.86 15.58
CA PRO A 81 -31.26 11.20 14.60
C PRO A 81 -32.40 12.06 15.17
N LYS A 82 -32.76 11.82 16.40
CA LYS A 82 -33.91 12.47 17.05
C LYS A 82 -33.62 13.84 17.67
N GLU A 83 -32.37 14.27 17.68
CA GLU A 83 -32.03 15.61 18.16
C GLU A 83 -32.31 16.68 17.11
N LEU A 84 -32.63 17.89 17.56
CA LEU A 84 -32.83 19.06 16.68
C LEU A 84 -31.57 19.35 15.81
N ARG A 85 -30.38 19.06 16.34
CA ARG A 85 -29.10 19.10 15.67
C ARG A 85 -28.47 17.71 15.73
N PRO A 86 -28.76 16.84 14.77
CA PRO A 86 -28.32 15.44 14.81
C PRO A 86 -26.82 15.25 14.90
N LYS A 87 -26.05 16.15 14.28
CA LYS A 87 -24.59 16.10 14.24
C LYS A 87 -23.99 17.00 15.31
N GLN A 88 -23.10 16.46 16.13
CA GLN A 88 -22.35 17.24 17.14
C GLN A 88 -20.86 16.91 17.03
N VAL A 89 -20.04 17.95 16.96
CA VAL A 89 -18.57 17.87 16.92
C VAL A 89 -18.02 18.40 18.23
N PHE A 90 -17.10 17.68 18.82
CA PHE A 90 -16.39 18.08 20.03
C PHE A 90 -14.93 18.37 19.69
N PRO A 91 -14.39 19.50 20.14
CA PRO A 91 -13.00 19.83 19.87
C PRO A 91 -12.05 18.84 20.56
N GLY A 92 -11.00 18.46 19.84
CA GLY A 92 -9.93 17.59 20.36
C GLY A 92 -8.62 17.93 19.70
N THR A 93 -7.51 17.75 20.40
CA THR A 93 -6.16 18.01 19.86
C THR A 93 -5.93 17.17 18.64
N GLY A 94 -5.54 17.76 17.50
CA GLY A 94 -5.29 17.07 16.24
C GLY A 94 -6.53 16.48 15.55
N ILE A 95 -7.75 16.84 15.98
CA ILE A 95 -9.01 16.41 15.38
C ILE A 95 -9.71 17.59 14.73
N SER A 96 -9.86 17.54 13.41
CA SER A 96 -10.58 18.53 12.61
C SER A 96 -11.64 17.83 11.75
N VAL A 97 -12.86 17.73 12.29
CA VAL A 97 -13.99 17.08 11.61
C VAL A 97 -14.56 17.99 10.53
N ASP A 98 -14.76 17.45 9.32
CA ASP A 98 -15.58 18.12 8.30
C ASP A 98 -17.06 17.86 8.60
N TYR A 99 -17.72 18.86 9.20
CA TYR A 99 -19.12 18.77 9.62
C TYR A 99 -20.07 18.48 8.46
N PHE A 100 -19.81 19.03 7.27
CA PHE A 100 -20.73 18.91 6.14
C PHE A 100 -20.61 17.57 5.42
N ARG A 101 -19.39 17.01 5.36
CA ARG A 101 -19.10 15.72 4.73
C ARG A 101 -19.14 14.53 5.72
N SER A 102 -19.59 14.77 6.95
CA SER A 102 -19.77 13.71 7.97
C SER A 102 -21.23 13.44 8.22
N ASP A 103 -21.59 12.19 8.51
CA ASP A 103 -22.95 11.70 8.77
C ASP A 103 -22.97 10.59 9.85
N ASP A 104 -23.98 9.74 9.88
CA ASP A 104 -24.08 8.60 10.79
C ASP A 104 -23.13 7.45 10.44
N HIS A 105 -22.79 7.29 9.18
CA HIS A 105 -21.89 6.23 8.70
C HIS A 105 -20.45 6.70 8.46
N HIS A 106 -20.24 7.98 8.19
CA HIS A 106 -18.95 8.50 7.78
C HIS A 106 -18.53 9.71 8.61
N VAL A 107 -17.28 9.73 9.03
CA VAL A 107 -16.64 10.92 9.57
C VAL A 107 -15.38 11.21 8.78
N LEU A 108 -15.28 12.43 8.26
CA LEU A 108 -14.13 12.92 7.56
C LEU A 108 -13.31 13.84 8.47
N LEU A 109 -12.06 13.50 8.67
CA LEU A 109 -11.07 14.33 9.36
C LEU A 109 -10.21 15.03 8.31
N ARG A 110 -10.00 16.33 8.47
CA ARG A 110 -9.18 17.16 7.58
C ARG A 110 -7.82 17.40 8.19
N ASN A 111 -6.82 17.55 7.34
CA ASN A 111 -5.48 18.01 7.71
C ASN A 111 -4.86 17.16 8.84
N ALA A 112 -4.66 15.86 8.57
CA ALA A 112 -4.08 14.93 9.53
C ALA A 112 -2.72 15.43 10.05
N SER A 113 -2.56 15.48 11.36
CA SER A 113 -1.32 15.82 12.06
C SER A 113 -0.80 14.59 12.84
N PHE A 114 0.38 14.65 13.42
CA PHE A 114 0.88 13.56 14.26
C PHE A 114 -0.06 13.27 15.44
N GLU A 115 -0.67 14.31 16.00
CA GLU A 115 -1.65 14.22 17.09
C GLU A 115 -2.96 13.56 16.65
N THR A 116 -3.23 13.48 15.33
CA THR A 116 -4.38 12.74 14.79
C THR A 116 -4.19 11.23 14.93
N SER A 117 -2.96 10.74 15.06
CA SER A 117 -2.69 9.32 15.29
C SER A 117 -3.36 8.80 16.56
N GLY A 118 -3.78 7.52 16.53
CA GLY A 118 -4.34 6.88 17.70
C GLY A 118 -5.41 5.83 17.38
N LYS A 119 -6.00 5.27 18.43
CA LYS A 119 -7.05 4.26 18.33
C LYS A 119 -8.41 4.92 18.19
N TYR A 120 -9.02 4.78 17.02
CA TYR A 120 -10.37 5.24 16.72
C TYR A 120 -11.39 4.15 17.03
N LYS A 121 -12.59 4.57 17.45
CA LYS A 121 -13.70 3.67 17.77
C LYS A 121 -14.99 4.28 17.28
N CYS A 122 -15.82 3.53 16.56
CA CYS A 122 -17.23 3.82 16.39
C CYS A 122 -18.06 2.96 17.35
N SER A 123 -19.09 3.55 17.93
CA SER A 123 -20.01 2.92 18.89
C SER A 123 -21.43 3.22 18.47
N VAL A 124 -22.18 2.17 18.13
CA VAL A 124 -23.56 2.26 17.64
C VAL A 124 -24.48 1.76 18.74
N SER A 125 -25.55 2.52 19.00
CA SER A 125 -26.57 2.17 19.98
C SER A 125 -27.95 2.19 19.33
N ILE A 126 -28.84 1.24 19.71
CA ILE A 126 -30.22 1.18 19.25
C ILE A 126 -31.18 1.58 20.40
N GLU A 127 -32.35 2.01 20.01
CA GLU A 127 -33.45 2.31 20.96
C GLU A 127 -34.02 1.04 21.58
N GLY A 128 -34.83 1.22 22.64
CA GLY A 128 -35.54 0.15 23.33
C GLY A 128 -34.66 -0.52 24.38
N ASN A 129 -33.85 -1.47 24.02
CA ASN A 129 -32.96 -2.21 24.94
C ASN A 129 -31.59 -1.54 25.16
N PHE A 130 -31.30 -0.42 24.47
CA PHE A 130 -30.03 0.30 24.51
C PHE A 130 -28.80 -0.58 24.22
N GLN A 131 -28.99 -1.64 23.44
CA GLN A 131 -27.85 -2.45 22.98
C GLN A 131 -26.85 -1.54 22.32
N THR A 132 -25.59 -1.70 22.69
CA THR A 132 -24.47 -0.93 22.12
C THR A 132 -23.36 -1.88 21.69
N ILE A 133 -22.95 -1.76 20.43
CA ILE A 133 -21.81 -2.50 19.87
C ILE A 133 -20.80 -1.48 19.36
N SER A 134 -19.53 -1.82 19.43
CA SER A 134 -18.46 -0.94 18.94
C SER A 134 -17.33 -1.73 18.29
N ASP A 135 -16.67 -1.10 17.32
CA ASP A 135 -15.44 -1.58 16.72
C ASP A 135 -14.37 -0.49 16.73
N SER A 136 -13.12 -0.89 16.64
CA SER A 136 -12.00 0.05 16.75
C SER A 136 -10.85 -0.30 15.83
N LYS A 137 -10.14 0.74 15.36
CA LYS A 137 -8.98 0.62 14.48
C LYS A 137 -7.90 1.62 14.87
N GLU A 138 -6.64 1.18 14.77
CA GLU A 138 -5.47 2.04 14.95
C GLU A 138 -5.16 2.78 13.65
N ILE A 139 -4.93 4.09 13.73
CA ILE A 139 -4.53 4.94 12.60
C ILE A 139 -3.24 5.64 12.98
N THR A 140 -2.27 5.60 12.08
CA THR A 140 -0.97 6.23 12.26
C THR A 140 -0.74 7.24 11.14
N VAL A 141 -0.44 8.48 11.50
CA VAL A 141 -0.03 9.51 10.56
C VAL A 141 1.47 9.39 10.33
N VAL A 142 1.87 9.37 9.07
CA VAL A 142 3.27 9.22 8.65
C VAL A 142 3.71 10.40 7.79
N VAL A 143 5.00 10.69 7.80
CA VAL A 143 5.64 11.60 6.85
C VAL A 143 6.43 10.78 5.86
N ILE A 144 6.09 10.87 4.60
CA ILE A 144 6.79 10.23 3.49
C ILE A 144 6.50 10.98 2.20
N GLY A 145 7.54 11.38 1.46
CA GLY A 145 7.43 11.96 0.12
C GLY A 145 7.01 10.93 -0.93
N TYR A 146 6.86 11.40 -2.15
CA TYR A 146 6.58 10.55 -3.32
C TYR A 146 7.84 10.21 -4.10
N ASP A 147 8.96 10.84 -3.77
CA ASP A 147 10.23 10.68 -4.47
C ASP A 147 10.90 9.34 -4.10
N ALA A 148 11.59 8.76 -5.09
CA ALA A 148 12.46 7.61 -4.85
C ALA A 148 13.64 7.99 -3.95
N PRO A 149 14.23 7.03 -3.21
CA PRO A 149 15.42 7.29 -2.43
C PRO A 149 16.58 7.73 -3.34
N SER A 150 17.41 8.65 -2.88
CA SER A 150 18.59 9.06 -3.65
C SER A 150 19.70 8.04 -3.50
N LEU A 151 20.25 7.55 -4.63
CA LEU A 151 21.32 6.55 -4.67
C LEU A 151 22.58 7.18 -5.27
N VAL A 152 23.66 7.21 -4.50
CA VAL A 152 24.96 7.75 -4.90
C VAL A 152 26.02 6.67 -4.80
N LEU A 153 26.79 6.50 -5.86
CA LEU A 153 27.97 5.65 -5.89
C LEU A 153 29.23 6.52 -5.72
N ARG A 154 30.18 6.02 -4.97
CA ARG A 154 31.48 6.70 -4.84
C ARG A 154 32.24 6.74 -6.14
N ASP A 155 32.16 5.67 -6.94
CA ASP A 155 32.76 5.60 -8.27
C ASP A 155 31.82 4.83 -9.23
N LEU A 156 31.68 5.29 -10.47
CA LEU A 156 30.88 4.66 -11.50
C LEU A 156 31.66 3.64 -12.35
N HIS A 157 32.98 3.61 -12.21
CA HIS A 157 33.89 2.73 -12.95
C HIS A 157 34.78 1.96 -11.98
N TYR A 158 34.56 0.67 -11.88
CA TYR A 158 35.30 -0.20 -10.99
C TYR A 158 36.14 -1.22 -11.78
N GLU A 159 37.30 -1.58 -11.21
CA GLU A 159 38.02 -2.75 -11.67
C GLU A 159 37.39 -4.02 -11.11
N PRO A 160 37.28 -5.13 -11.90
CA PRO A 160 36.81 -6.42 -11.39
C PRO A 160 37.57 -6.84 -10.13
N GLY A 161 36.87 -7.21 -9.07
CA GLY A 161 37.45 -7.57 -7.79
C GLY A 161 37.75 -6.42 -6.85
N SER A 162 37.57 -5.16 -7.29
CA SER A 162 37.77 -4.00 -6.41
C SER A 162 36.62 -3.80 -5.42
N PRO A 163 36.88 -3.17 -4.25
CA PRO A 163 35.84 -2.80 -3.32
C PRO A 163 35.02 -1.62 -3.85
N GLY A 164 33.71 -1.66 -3.64
CA GLY A 164 32.78 -0.60 -3.97
C GLY A 164 32.02 -0.12 -2.75
N GLU A 165 31.53 1.11 -2.83
CA GLU A 165 30.69 1.75 -1.80
C GLU A 165 29.54 2.47 -2.47
N ALA A 166 28.33 2.27 -1.96
CA ALA A 166 27.14 3.01 -2.39
C ALA A 166 26.39 3.53 -1.15
N THR A 167 25.88 4.74 -1.28
CA THR A 167 25.05 5.39 -0.25
C THR A 167 23.67 5.63 -0.79
N CYS A 168 22.67 5.22 -0.04
CA CYS A 168 21.26 5.47 -0.30
C CYS A 168 20.67 6.34 0.81
N ARG A 169 19.92 7.38 0.44
CA ARG A 169 19.31 8.31 1.40
C ARG A 169 17.84 8.50 1.06
N MET A 170 16.99 8.38 2.08
CA MET A 170 15.61 8.83 2.04
C MET A 170 15.45 10.00 3.00
N HIS A 171 14.95 11.12 2.47
CA HIS A 171 14.83 12.36 3.23
C HIS A 171 13.46 12.48 3.90
N ARG A 172 13.43 13.10 5.09
CA ARG A 172 12.23 13.58 5.80
C ARG A 172 11.11 12.53 5.89
N THR A 173 11.33 11.50 6.70
CA THR A 173 10.34 10.43 6.96
C THR A 173 10.02 10.33 8.44
N SER A 174 8.78 9.93 8.76
CA SER A 174 8.36 9.58 10.11
C SER A 174 7.33 8.43 10.01
N PRO A 175 7.63 7.26 10.57
CA PRO A 175 8.91 6.83 11.11
C PRO A 175 9.98 6.62 10.03
N PRO A 176 11.23 6.29 10.41
CA PRO A 176 12.28 5.94 9.46
C PRO A 176 11.89 4.80 8.53
N VAL A 177 12.28 4.89 7.26
CA VAL A 177 12.01 3.84 6.26
C VAL A 177 12.92 2.62 6.45
N ASN A 178 12.45 1.47 6.01
CA ASN A 178 13.29 0.29 5.86
C ASN A 178 14.04 0.35 4.53
N MET A 179 15.37 0.16 4.56
CA MET A 179 16.23 0.17 3.37
C MET A 179 16.71 -1.25 3.06
N THR A 180 16.56 -1.66 1.81
CA THR A 180 17.00 -2.96 1.31
C THR A 180 17.89 -2.79 0.08
N TRP A 181 19.01 -3.52 0.04
CA TRP A 181 19.97 -3.46 -1.05
C TRP A 181 19.92 -4.70 -1.94
N PHE A 182 20.12 -4.48 -3.23
CA PHE A 182 20.23 -5.55 -4.22
C PHE A 182 21.41 -5.28 -5.14
N ILE A 183 22.15 -6.34 -5.46
CA ILE A 183 23.20 -6.36 -6.50
C ILE A 183 22.76 -7.39 -7.54
N ASN A 184 22.55 -6.96 -8.79
CA ASN A 184 22.03 -7.82 -9.87
C ASN A 184 20.77 -8.60 -9.48
N ASN A 185 19.84 -7.93 -8.76
CA ASN A 185 18.58 -8.48 -8.20
C ASN A 185 18.72 -9.47 -7.03
N GLU A 186 19.95 -9.78 -6.59
CA GLU A 186 20.15 -10.57 -5.37
C GLU A 186 20.20 -9.64 -4.15
N GLU A 187 19.43 -9.98 -3.10
CA GLU A 187 19.40 -9.20 -1.87
C GLU A 187 20.71 -9.32 -1.10
N VAL A 188 21.23 -8.19 -0.66
CA VAL A 188 22.47 -8.10 0.11
C VAL A 188 22.20 -7.58 1.50
N THR A 189 22.47 -8.43 2.50
CA THR A 189 22.26 -8.11 3.92
C THR A 189 23.58 -7.91 4.69
N LYS A 190 24.71 -8.34 4.10
CA LYS A 190 26.03 -8.24 4.74
C LYS A 190 26.71 -6.93 4.37
N ARG A 191 27.51 -6.36 5.32
CA ARG A 191 28.24 -5.09 5.13
C ARG A 191 27.32 -3.92 4.77
N VAL A 192 26.13 -3.90 5.36
CA VAL A 192 25.17 -2.78 5.28
C VAL A 192 25.19 -2.05 6.62
N ILE A 193 25.32 -0.73 6.56
CA ILE A 193 25.25 0.14 7.74
C ILE A 193 24.10 1.12 7.48
N THR A 194 23.09 1.12 8.36
CA THR A 194 21.96 2.05 8.27
C THR A 194 21.92 2.91 9.53
N ARG A 195 21.71 4.20 9.36
CA ARG A 195 21.52 5.17 10.42
C ARG A 195 20.41 6.16 10.07
N THR A 196 19.90 6.82 11.08
CA THR A 196 18.94 7.92 10.95
C THR A 196 19.57 9.22 11.40
N GLU A 197 19.26 10.30 10.69
CA GLU A 197 19.64 11.66 11.06
C GLU A 197 18.35 12.44 11.33
N PRO A 198 18.14 13.00 12.53
CA PRO A 198 16.96 13.79 12.84
C PRO A 198 16.90 15.05 11.95
N ASP A 199 15.68 15.52 11.69
CA ASP A 199 15.46 16.77 10.98
C ASP A 199 15.75 17.95 11.94
N GLU A 200 16.20 19.07 11.40
CA GLU A 200 16.56 20.26 12.21
C GLU A 200 15.33 21.01 12.75
N GLU A 201 14.18 20.90 12.05
CA GLU A 201 12.95 21.61 12.38
C GLU A 201 12.00 20.80 13.25
N ASP A 202 11.96 19.45 13.08
CA ASP A 202 11.05 18.56 13.79
C ASP A 202 11.75 17.22 14.10
N ASP A 203 12.04 16.96 15.36
CA ASP A 203 12.73 15.74 15.83
C ASP A 203 11.94 14.44 15.59
N ARG A 204 10.64 14.52 15.31
CA ARG A 204 9.80 13.39 14.92
C ARG A 204 10.05 12.94 13.47
N ILE A 205 10.70 13.80 12.68
CA ILE A 205 11.06 13.54 11.29
C ILE A 205 12.55 13.20 11.21
N SER A 206 12.93 12.30 10.32
CA SER A 206 14.34 11.95 10.14
C SER A 206 14.64 11.59 8.69
N SER A 207 15.91 11.67 8.31
CA SER A 207 16.44 11.10 7.08
C SER A 207 17.06 9.73 7.40
N THR A 208 16.74 8.72 6.59
CA THR A 208 17.37 7.40 6.68
C THR A 208 18.50 7.30 5.66
N ILE A 209 19.70 6.95 6.14
CA ILE A 209 20.90 6.78 5.33
C ILE A 209 21.38 5.35 5.47
N SER A 210 21.53 4.66 4.35
CA SER A 210 22.07 3.31 4.30
C SER A 210 23.28 3.27 3.37
N VAL A 211 24.37 2.64 3.86
CA VAL A 211 25.61 2.47 3.11
C VAL A 211 25.88 0.98 2.96
N ILE A 212 26.21 0.56 1.74
CA ILE A 212 26.63 -0.80 1.43
C ILE A 212 28.09 -0.82 0.95
N TYR A 213 28.86 -1.76 1.48
CA TYR A 213 30.20 -2.09 1.02
C TYR A 213 30.15 -3.44 0.30
N PHE A 214 30.58 -3.45 -0.96
CA PHE A 214 30.53 -4.64 -1.81
C PHE A 214 31.86 -4.87 -2.53
N THR A 215 32.02 -6.04 -3.12
CA THR A 215 33.14 -6.37 -4.00
C THR A 215 32.57 -6.81 -5.33
N LEU A 216 33.06 -6.22 -6.43
CA LEU A 216 32.62 -6.61 -7.75
C LEU A 216 33.16 -8.00 -8.13
N PRO A 217 32.34 -8.84 -8.80
CA PRO A 217 32.80 -10.13 -9.28
C PRO A 217 34.00 -9.99 -10.23
N THR A 218 34.99 -10.82 -10.03
CA THR A 218 36.23 -10.84 -10.90
C THR A 218 35.95 -11.33 -12.32
N SER A 219 34.85 -12.07 -12.52
CA SER A 219 34.46 -12.66 -13.81
C SER A 219 33.41 -11.87 -14.59
N SER A 220 32.93 -10.74 -14.06
CA SER A 220 31.90 -9.95 -14.72
C SER A 220 32.49 -8.97 -15.73
N TYR A 221 32.38 -9.28 -17.02
CA TYR A 221 32.61 -8.32 -18.10
C TYR A 221 31.36 -7.48 -18.44
N GLY A 222 30.25 -7.74 -17.79
CA GLY A 222 28.96 -7.04 -17.98
C GLY A 222 28.71 -5.95 -16.94
N PRO A 223 27.67 -5.12 -17.16
CA PRO A 223 27.26 -4.12 -16.18
C PRO A 223 26.72 -4.77 -14.91
N THR A 224 27.06 -4.19 -13.76
CA THR A 224 26.49 -4.54 -12.47
C THR A 224 25.44 -3.51 -12.10
N PHE A 225 24.29 -3.94 -11.63
CA PHE A 225 23.21 -3.07 -11.19
C PHE A 225 23.16 -3.05 -9.67
N ILE A 226 23.28 -1.86 -9.10
CA ILE A 226 23.07 -1.62 -7.67
C ILE A 226 21.69 -0.98 -7.51
N LYS A 227 20.87 -1.57 -6.65
CA LYS A 227 19.53 -1.09 -6.37
C LYS A 227 19.35 -0.90 -4.86
N CYS A 228 18.86 0.25 -4.47
CA CYS A 228 18.39 0.55 -3.14
C CYS A 228 16.87 0.69 -3.15
N ARG A 229 16.18 -0.06 -2.31
CA ARG A 229 14.73 0.01 -2.13
C ARG A 229 14.42 0.54 -0.74
N ALA A 230 13.57 1.57 -0.69
CA ALA A 230 13.01 2.09 0.56
C ALA A 230 11.54 1.66 0.68
N THR A 231 11.14 1.24 1.87
CA THR A 231 9.75 0.85 2.18
C THR A 231 9.29 1.43 3.50
N LEU A 232 8.04 1.84 3.56
CA LEU A 232 7.38 2.25 4.79
C LEU A 232 5.99 1.63 4.85
N TYR A 233 5.84 0.60 5.68
CA TYR A 233 4.59 -0.19 5.78
C TYR A 233 4.08 -0.62 4.39
N ASP A 234 2.78 -0.51 4.17
CA ASP A 234 2.09 -0.74 2.90
C ASP A 234 1.77 0.57 2.12
N ILE A 235 2.18 1.73 2.67
CA ILE A 235 1.87 3.05 2.10
C ILE A 235 2.94 3.56 1.13
N TYR A 236 4.18 3.04 1.23
CA TYR A 236 5.28 3.46 0.38
C TYR A 236 6.25 2.32 0.06
N ALA A 237 6.57 2.18 -1.22
CA ALA A 237 7.64 1.32 -1.70
C ALA A 237 8.19 1.87 -3.01
N ASP A 238 9.44 2.31 -3.01
CA ASP A 238 10.12 2.78 -4.20
C ASP A 238 11.61 2.44 -4.16
N ALA A 239 12.29 2.54 -5.31
CA ALA A 239 13.69 2.14 -5.43
C ALA A 239 14.44 2.97 -6.46
N SER A 240 15.70 3.23 -6.17
CA SER A 240 16.67 3.76 -7.13
C SER A 240 17.65 2.68 -7.59
N ILE A 241 17.97 2.72 -8.87
CA ILE A 241 18.86 1.76 -9.51
C ILE A 241 19.95 2.52 -10.25
N THR A 242 21.20 2.12 -10.04
CA THR A 242 22.36 2.64 -10.78
C THR A 242 23.13 1.51 -11.42
N ARG A 243 23.60 1.76 -12.63
CA ARG A 243 24.43 0.85 -13.40
C ARG A 243 25.89 1.21 -13.24
N ILE A 244 26.73 0.24 -12.87
CA ILE A 244 28.17 0.35 -12.85
C ILE A 244 28.79 -0.44 -14.01
N GLN A 245 29.85 0.13 -14.61
CA GLN A 245 30.56 -0.53 -15.69
C GLN A 245 31.99 -0.90 -15.23
N PRO A 246 32.47 -2.12 -15.54
CA PRO A 246 33.86 -2.44 -15.33
C PRO A 246 34.74 -1.55 -16.23
N ARG A 247 35.84 -1.07 -15.69
CA ARG A 247 36.90 -0.46 -16.50
C ARG A 247 37.45 -1.55 -17.41
N ILE A 248 37.34 -1.38 -18.71
CA ILE A 248 38.06 -2.21 -19.66
C ILE A 248 39.50 -1.69 -19.62
N PRO A 249 40.52 -2.52 -19.27
CA PRO A 249 41.90 -2.11 -19.39
C PRO A 249 42.10 -1.67 -20.83
N SER A 250 42.53 -0.44 -21.06
CA SER A 250 42.99 -0.03 -22.39
C SER A 250 44.12 -0.95 -22.74
N SER A 251 43.89 -1.87 -23.67
CA SER A 251 44.98 -2.65 -24.24
C SER A 251 45.97 -1.61 -24.80
N ASN A 252 47.14 -1.51 -24.17
CA ASN A 252 48.24 -0.72 -24.68
C ASN A 252 48.37 -1.05 -26.15
N SER A 253 48.06 -0.12 -27.00
CA SER A 253 48.40 -0.16 -28.43
C SER A 253 49.92 0.01 -28.55
N ASN A 254 50.66 -1.03 -28.11
CA ASN A 254 52.05 -1.13 -28.45
C ASN A 254 52.13 -1.47 -29.95
N SER A 255 52.44 -0.44 -30.71
CA SER A 255 53.21 -0.47 -31.92
C SER A 255 52.82 -1.57 -32.92
N ARG A 256 51.79 -1.33 -33.71
CA ARG A 256 51.88 -1.75 -35.10
C ARG A 256 52.74 -0.71 -35.84
N LYS A 257 54.01 -1.04 -36.07
CA LYS A 257 54.81 -0.41 -37.13
C LYS A 257 53.95 -0.49 -38.39
N VAL A 258 53.50 0.65 -38.85
CA VAL A 258 52.94 0.79 -40.20
C VAL A 258 54.07 0.52 -41.16
N LEU A 259 54.04 -0.64 -41.83
CA LEU A 259 54.78 -0.84 -43.06
C LEU A 259 54.11 0.02 -44.13
N GLU A 260 54.78 1.11 -44.51
CA GLU A 260 54.42 1.91 -45.69
C GLU A 260 54.38 1.02 -46.90
N VAL A 261 53.24 0.87 -47.53
CA VAL A 261 53.09 0.30 -48.88
C VAL A 261 52.95 1.49 -49.85
N PRO A 262 53.74 1.57 -50.95
CA PRO A 262 53.69 2.73 -51.82
C PRO A 262 52.41 2.83 -52.63
N ASN A 263 51.95 4.06 -52.82
CA ASN A 263 50.87 4.44 -53.73
C ASN A 263 51.07 3.91 -55.16
N SER A 264 50.06 3.19 -55.68
CA SER A 264 49.75 3.24 -57.10
C SER A 264 48.30 2.91 -57.39
N LEU A 265 47.58 3.94 -57.87
CA LEU A 265 46.48 3.95 -58.85
C LEU A 265 45.38 2.88 -58.77
N GLN A 266 44.09 3.28 -58.57
CA GLN A 266 43.23 3.66 -59.70
C GLN A 266 41.78 3.95 -59.22
N HIS A 267 41.20 4.91 -59.89
CA HIS A 267 39.73 5.25 -59.82
C HIS A 267 38.85 4.04 -60.12
N SER A 268 37.77 3.92 -59.35
CA SER A 268 36.49 3.34 -59.80
C SER A 268 35.35 3.91 -59.08
N SER A 269 34.50 4.59 -59.80
CA SER A 269 33.21 5.10 -59.43
C SER A 269 32.27 3.95 -59.07
N ALA A 270 31.71 3.94 -57.88
CA ALA A 270 30.60 3.06 -57.54
C ALA A 270 29.35 3.88 -57.26
N GLN A 271 28.35 3.65 -58.05
CA GLN A 271 27.04 4.28 -58.05
C GLN A 271 26.27 3.96 -56.76
N ILE A 272 25.62 4.99 -56.23
CA ILE A 272 24.67 4.88 -55.16
C ILE A 272 23.37 4.30 -55.74
N VAL A 273 23.02 3.06 -55.34
CA VAL A 273 21.69 2.48 -55.62
C VAL A 273 20.78 2.86 -54.45
N GLY A 274 19.90 3.77 -54.72
CA GLY A 274 18.82 4.12 -53.80
C GLY A 274 17.80 2.97 -53.70
N PHE A 275 17.58 2.44 -52.51
CA PHE A 275 16.45 1.58 -52.24
C PHE A 275 15.27 2.42 -51.79
N HIS A 276 14.26 2.54 -52.67
CA HIS A 276 12.91 2.95 -52.32
C HIS A 276 12.23 1.83 -51.54
N ILE A 277 11.97 2.04 -50.29
CA ILE A 277 11.06 1.19 -49.53
C ILE A 277 9.64 1.81 -49.65
N SER A 278 8.80 1.16 -50.41
CA SER A 278 7.37 1.50 -50.57
C SER A 278 6.63 1.06 -49.32
N THR A 279 5.92 2.00 -48.71
CA THR A 279 4.89 1.73 -47.71
C THR A 279 3.70 1.01 -48.39
N PRO A 280 3.31 -0.20 -47.93
CA PRO A 280 2.10 -0.33 -47.17
C PRO A 280 2.14 -1.54 -46.18
N VAL A 281 2.56 -1.37 -44.99
CA VAL A 281 2.38 -2.39 -43.91
C VAL A 281 1.73 -1.78 -42.65
N LEU A 282 1.31 -0.52 -42.70
CA LEU A 282 0.74 0.15 -41.52
C LEU A 282 -0.81 0.15 -41.49
N LEU A 283 -1.50 -0.66 -42.29
CA LEU A 283 -2.96 -0.66 -42.31
C LEU A 283 -3.62 -1.99 -41.92
N MET A 284 -2.89 -2.97 -41.42
CA MET A 284 -3.48 -4.27 -41.00
C MET A 284 -3.43 -4.55 -39.50
N LEU A 285 -2.97 -3.64 -38.67
CA LEU A 285 -2.91 -3.83 -37.21
C LEU A 285 -4.00 -3.06 -36.42
N THR A 286 -4.82 -2.26 -37.08
CA THR A 286 -5.91 -1.50 -36.43
C THR A 286 -7.28 -2.15 -36.49
N GLN A 287 -7.47 -3.28 -37.18
CA GLN A 287 -8.76 -3.95 -37.26
C GLN A 287 -8.97 -5.16 -36.35
N SER A 288 -7.93 -5.60 -35.63
CA SER A 288 -8.03 -6.75 -34.72
C SER A 288 -8.34 -6.38 -33.26
N VAL A 289 -8.31 -5.11 -32.90
CA VAL A 289 -8.58 -4.64 -31.52
C VAL A 289 -10.04 -4.16 -31.34
N LEU A 290 -10.78 -3.95 -32.44
CA LEU A 290 -12.16 -3.44 -32.35
C LEU A 290 -13.25 -4.53 -32.39
N LYS A 291 -12.88 -5.82 -32.39
CA LYS A 291 -13.84 -6.94 -32.41
C LYS A 291 -14.05 -7.66 -31.07
N CYS A 292 -13.34 -7.26 -30.01
CA CYS A 292 -13.45 -7.92 -28.70
C CYS A 292 -14.25 -7.14 -27.63
N THR A 293 -14.88 -6.02 -27.99
CA THR A 293 -15.63 -5.17 -27.03
C THR A 293 -17.15 -5.08 -27.32
N LEU A 294 -17.70 -5.92 -28.16
CA LEU A 294 -19.14 -5.88 -28.53
C LEU A 294 -19.90 -7.18 -28.26
N GLU A 295 -19.41 -8.07 -27.43
CA GLU A 295 -20.10 -9.32 -27.05
C GLU A 295 -20.22 -9.53 -25.54
N GLN A 296 -20.40 -8.46 -24.77
CA GLN A 296 -20.93 -8.56 -23.39
C GLN A 296 -21.73 -7.31 -23.05
N VAL A 297 -23.00 -7.30 -23.49
CA VAL A 297 -24.12 -6.62 -22.84
C VAL A 297 -25.24 -7.63 -22.72
#